data_ef3f3e2c3ea6109e20c323e0645228b9
#
_entry.id   ef3f3e2c3ea6109e20c323e0645228b9
#
_cell.length_a   1.000
_cell.length_b   1.000
_cell.length_c   1.000
_cell.angle_alpha   90.00
_cell.angle_beta   90.00
_cell.angle_gamma   90.00
#
_symmetry.space_group_name_H-M   'P 1'
#
loop_
_entity.id
_entity.type
_entity.pdbx_description
1 polymer ?
#
loop_
_entity_poly.entity_id
_entity_poly.type
_entity_poly.pdbx_seq_one_letter_code
_entity_poly.pdbx_strand_id
1 'polypeptide(L)'
;GVSKQLLPVYDKPMIYYPLSLLMLGGIRDILVISTPTDLPRFAQLLGDGSRWGLNFSYAEQRSPDGLAQAFVIGRDFVGGGHVSLVLGDNVFYGVGLRTVLQRASARETGATVFGYYVRDPGRYGVVELDETGRAISIEEKPTRPRSNFAVTGLYFYDNDVVEIARTLRPSARGEYEITDVNRVYLEAGRLQVELFGRGTAWFDTGTHESLLGASTFIEAVETRQGLLIASPEEIAYREGFIDAAQVEQLASAMGKSSYAHYLRQLLTEPSLRLVSHPVEEVP
;
A
#
# COMPACT_ATOMS: atom_id res chain seq x y z
N GLY A 1 -19.42 12.81 7.70
CA GLY A 1 -18.00 13.00 7.72
C GLY A 1 -17.37 12.80 6.36
N VAL A 2 -16.08 12.94 6.29
CA VAL A 2 -15.27 12.64 5.12
C VAL A 2 -14.52 11.35 5.39
N SER A 3 -14.33 10.50 4.39
CA SER A 3 -13.47 9.32 4.50
C SER A 3 -12.08 9.73 4.99
N LYS A 4 -11.52 9.02 5.99
CA LYS A 4 -10.21 9.35 6.58
C LYS A 4 -9.07 9.34 5.56
N GLN A 5 -9.17 8.51 4.52
CA GLN A 5 -8.17 8.42 3.46
C GLN A 5 -8.08 9.69 2.59
N LEU A 6 -9.06 10.57 2.68
CA LEU A 6 -9.05 11.90 2.05
C LEU A 6 -8.47 12.99 2.95
N LEU A 7 -8.27 12.70 4.25
CA LEU A 7 -7.62 13.63 5.17
C LEU A 7 -6.12 13.70 4.87
N PRO A 8 -5.48 14.85 5.12
CA PRO A 8 -4.04 14.96 4.92
C PRO A 8 -3.26 14.18 5.98
N VAL A 9 -2.19 13.52 5.55
CA VAL A 9 -1.07 13.11 6.39
C VAL A 9 0.07 14.05 6.04
N TYR A 10 0.30 15.03 6.90
CA TYR A 10 1.19 16.17 6.71
C TYR A 10 0.78 17.05 5.53
N ASP A 11 1.34 16.87 4.34
CA ASP A 11 1.25 17.77 3.19
C ASP A 11 0.33 17.26 2.05
N LYS A 12 -0.12 16.00 2.10
CA LYS A 12 -0.90 15.39 1.02
C LYS A 12 -1.98 14.43 1.51
N PRO A 13 -3.02 14.14 0.72
CA PRO A 13 -4.06 13.17 1.09
C PRO A 13 -3.50 11.81 1.44
N MET A 14 -4.02 11.19 2.50
CA MET A 14 -3.59 9.88 2.99
C MET A 14 -3.56 8.82 1.89
N ILE A 15 -4.52 8.82 0.98
CA ILE A 15 -4.60 7.83 -0.12
C ILE A 15 -3.36 7.83 -1.04
N TYR A 16 -2.58 8.90 -1.08
CA TYR A 16 -1.37 8.96 -1.91
C TYR A 16 -0.27 8.03 -1.41
N TYR A 17 -0.23 7.74 -0.11
CA TYR A 17 0.78 6.84 0.47
C TYR A 17 0.57 5.38 0.03
N PRO A 18 -0.61 4.75 0.20
CA PRO A 18 -0.84 3.41 -0.33
C PRO A 18 -0.81 3.35 -1.86
N LEU A 19 -1.28 4.41 -2.57
CA LEU A 19 -1.15 4.52 -4.01
C LEU A 19 0.32 4.42 -4.44
N SER A 20 1.19 5.14 -3.76
CA SER A 20 2.64 5.14 -4.03
C SER A 20 3.27 3.76 -3.89
N LEU A 21 2.81 2.92 -2.97
CA LEU A 21 3.30 1.53 -2.86
C LEU A 21 2.95 0.70 -4.09
N LEU A 22 1.73 0.80 -4.60
CA LEU A 22 1.32 0.11 -5.81
C LEU A 22 2.17 0.57 -7.01
N MET A 23 2.40 1.87 -7.13
CA MET A 23 3.24 2.45 -8.19
C MET A 23 4.68 1.95 -8.11
N LEU A 24 5.29 1.92 -6.92
CA LEU A 24 6.63 1.37 -6.68
C LEU A 24 6.72 -0.13 -6.99
N GLY A 25 5.62 -0.86 -6.82
CA GLY A 25 5.47 -2.26 -7.23
C GLY A 25 5.28 -2.45 -8.73
N GLY A 26 5.26 -1.37 -9.53
CA GLY A 26 5.05 -1.40 -10.98
C GLY A 26 3.58 -1.54 -11.40
N ILE A 27 2.63 -1.41 -10.47
CA ILE A 27 1.19 -1.61 -10.71
C ILE A 27 0.58 -0.32 -11.25
N ARG A 28 -0.07 -0.40 -12.41
CA ARG A 28 -0.66 0.77 -13.09
C ARG A 28 -2.19 0.71 -13.19
N ASP A 29 -2.78 -0.49 -13.22
CA ASP A 29 -4.22 -0.68 -13.20
C ASP A 29 -4.69 -0.79 -11.76
N ILE A 30 -5.51 0.14 -11.30
CA ILE A 30 -5.86 0.28 -9.88
C ILE A 30 -7.36 0.43 -9.73
N LEU A 31 -7.96 -0.44 -8.90
CA LEU A 31 -9.35 -0.35 -8.51
C LEU A 31 -9.46 0.29 -7.12
N VAL A 32 -10.15 1.41 -7.05
CA VAL A 32 -10.48 2.08 -5.79
C VAL A 32 -11.85 1.59 -5.33
N ILE A 33 -11.88 0.91 -4.19
CA ILE A 33 -13.11 0.42 -3.57
C ILE A 33 -13.43 1.29 -2.35
N SER A 34 -14.63 1.87 -2.32
CA SER A 34 -15.06 2.73 -1.22
C SER A 34 -16.57 2.69 -1.04
N THR A 35 -17.08 3.38 -0.02
CA THR A 35 -18.52 3.53 0.19
C THR A 35 -19.15 4.34 -0.95
N PRO A 36 -20.45 4.14 -1.25
CA PRO A 36 -21.15 4.95 -2.25
C PRO A 36 -21.08 6.46 -2.00
N THR A 37 -20.99 6.86 -0.74
CA THR A 37 -20.91 8.28 -0.33
C THR A 37 -19.55 8.91 -0.62
N ASP A 38 -18.45 8.17 -0.42
CA ASP A 38 -17.09 8.70 -0.55
C ASP A 38 -16.46 8.43 -1.91
N LEU A 39 -16.91 7.41 -2.64
CA LEU A 39 -16.37 7.03 -3.95
C LEU A 39 -16.32 8.19 -4.95
N PRO A 40 -17.34 9.07 -5.08
CA PRO A 40 -17.27 10.23 -5.96
C PRO A 40 -16.15 11.21 -5.59
N ARG A 41 -15.82 11.32 -4.31
CA ARG A 41 -14.73 12.20 -3.84
C ARG A 41 -13.36 11.64 -4.21
N PHE A 42 -13.19 10.31 -4.13
CA PHE A 42 -11.98 9.66 -4.64
C PHE A 42 -11.85 9.84 -6.15
N ALA A 43 -12.93 9.65 -6.90
CA ALA A 43 -12.93 9.86 -8.34
C ALA A 43 -12.61 11.33 -8.72
N GLN A 44 -13.10 12.29 -7.95
CA GLN A 44 -12.77 13.72 -8.13
C GLN A 44 -11.28 14.00 -7.85
N LEU A 45 -10.70 13.39 -6.80
CA LEU A 45 -9.30 13.59 -6.42
C LEU A 45 -8.33 12.91 -7.38
N LEU A 46 -8.60 11.64 -7.73
CA LEU A 46 -7.66 10.80 -8.47
C LEU A 46 -7.85 10.89 -9.99
N GLY A 47 -9.07 11.18 -10.45
CA GLY A 47 -9.41 11.20 -11.87
C GLY A 47 -9.40 9.82 -12.50
N ASP A 48 -8.99 9.74 -13.75
CA ASP A 48 -8.81 8.48 -14.49
C ASP A 48 -7.39 7.88 -14.34
N GLY A 49 -6.49 8.60 -13.70
CA GLY A 49 -5.09 8.19 -13.49
C GLY A 49 -4.13 8.59 -14.59
N SER A 50 -4.61 9.02 -15.75
CA SER A 50 -3.79 9.31 -16.93
C SER A 50 -2.68 10.34 -16.68
N ARG A 51 -2.91 11.29 -15.76
CA ARG A 51 -1.92 12.30 -15.36
C ARG A 51 -0.65 11.69 -14.75
N TRP A 52 -0.75 10.49 -14.19
CA TRP A 52 0.38 9.73 -13.61
C TRP A 52 0.74 8.48 -14.43
N GLY A 53 0.17 8.33 -15.62
CA GLY A 53 0.32 7.14 -16.45
C GLY A 53 -0.31 5.88 -15.84
N LEU A 54 -1.33 6.06 -14.99
CA LEU A 54 -2.12 5.01 -14.35
C LEU A 54 -3.50 4.90 -14.99
N ASN A 55 -4.23 3.82 -14.66
CA ASN A 55 -5.63 3.60 -15.02
C ASN A 55 -6.43 3.34 -13.74
N PHE A 56 -7.31 4.26 -13.35
CA PHE A 56 -8.19 4.06 -12.22
C PHE A 56 -9.55 3.53 -12.65
N SER A 57 -10.00 2.53 -11.90
CA SER A 57 -11.39 2.07 -11.87
C SER A 57 -11.96 2.28 -10.48
N TYR A 58 -13.28 2.33 -10.38
CA TYR A 58 -13.98 2.65 -9.12
C TYR A 58 -15.11 1.66 -8.88
N ALA A 59 -15.22 1.13 -7.66
CA ALA A 59 -16.28 0.20 -7.28
C ALA A 59 -16.82 0.50 -5.88
N GLU A 60 -18.12 0.26 -5.67
CA GLU A 60 -18.79 0.47 -4.39
C GLU A 60 -18.70 -0.75 -3.50
N GLN A 61 -18.32 -0.53 -2.24
CA GLN A 61 -18.58 -1.45 -1.14
C GLN A 61 -19.66 -0.83 -0.25
N ARG A 62 -20.87 -1.38 -0.30
CA ARG A 62 -22.05 -0.80 0.38
C ARG A 62 -22.06 -1.03 1.87
N SER A 63 -21.45 -2.12 2.32
CA SER A 63 -21.38 -2.53 3.73
C SER A 63 -19.93 -2.86 4.09
N PRO A 64 -19.48 -2.56 5.33
CA PRO A 64 -18.13 -2.88 5.80
C PRO A 64 -18.03 -4.36 6.21
N ASP A 65 -18.31 -5.27 5.27
CA ASP A 65 -18.41 -6.71 5.55
C ASP A 65 -17.04 -7.42 5.64
N GLY A 66 -15.96 -6.67 5.57
CA GLY A 66 -14.60 -7.18 5.71
C GLY A 66 -13.74 -7.01 4.45
N LEU A 67 -12.42 -7.14 4.63
CA LEU A 67 -11.43 -6.82 3.59
C LEU A 67 -11.43 -7.84 2.44
N ALA A 68 -11.70 -9.12 2.71
CA ALA A 68 -11.71 -10.15 1.68
C ALA A 68 -12.81 -9.93 0.64
N GLN A 69 -13.86 -9.16 0.97
CA GLN A 69 -14.92 -8.80 0.03
C GLN A 69 -14.39 -7.99 -1.17
N ALA A 70 -13.25 -7.30 -1.02
CA ALA A 70 -12.62 -6.56 -2.12
C ALA A 70 -12.35 -7.44 -3.35
N PHE A 71 -11.98 -8.70 -3.17
CA PHE A 71 -11.71 -9.63 -4.27
C PHE A 71 -13.00 -10.09 -4.96
N VAL A 72 -14.10 -10.16 -4.23
CA VAL A 72 -15.43 -10.48 -4.80
C VAL A 72 -15.95 -9.31 -5.61
N ILE A 73 -15.83 -8.08 -5.06
CA ILE A 73 -16.22 -6.83 -5.75
C ILE A 73 -15.35 -6.61 -6.99
N GLY A 74 -14.04 -6.81 -6.85
CA GLY A 74 -13.05 -6.58 -7.89
C GLY A 74 -12.87 -7.74 -8.88
N ARG A 75 -13.66 -8.81 -8.81
CA ARG A 75 -13.47 -10.03 -9.61
C ARG A 75 -13.26 -9.75 -11.09
N ASP A 76 -14.13 -8.95 -11.69
CA ASP A 76 -14.10 -8.66 -13.13
C ASP A 76 -12.90 -7.75 -13.49
N PHE A 77 -12.46 -6.89 -12.56
CA PHE A 77 -11.23 -6.08 -12.70
C PHE A 77 -9.98 -6.96 -12.61
N VAL A 78 -9.91 -7.89 -11.66
CA VAL A 78 -8.77 -8.82 -11.51
C VAL A 78 -8.68 -9.76 -12.72
N GLY A 79 -9.83 -10.22 -13.25
CA GLY A 79 -9.87 -11.15 -14.36
C GLY A 79 -9.10 -12.44 -14.06
N GLY A 80 -8.15 -12.81 -14.90
CA GLY A 80 -7.28 -13.97 -14.71
C GLY A 80 -5.88 -13.63 -14.16
N GLY A 81 -5.65 -12.38 -13.73
CA GLY A 81 -4.35 -11.88 -13.32
C GLY A 81 -4.04 -12.05 -11.83
N HIS A 82 -2.83 -11.67 -11.45
CA HIS A 82 -2.44 -11.48 -10.06
C HIS A 82 -3.00 -10.16 -9.54
N VAL A 83 -3.14 -10.05 -8.23
CA VAL A 83 -3.70 -8.85 -7.60
C VAL A 83 -2.92 -8.46 -6.35
N SER A 84 -2.74 -7.17 -6.16
CA SER A 84 -2.31 -6.59 -4.87
C SER A 84 -3.47 -5.88 -4.20
N LEU A 85 -3.55 -6.01 -2.88
CA LEU A 85 -4.46 -5.23 -2.04
C LEU A 85 -3.63 -4.40 -1.07
N VAL A 86 -3.92 -3.11 -1.01
CA VAL A 86 -3.36 -2.21 0.01
C VAL A 86 -4.49 -1.49 0.73
N LEU A 87 -4.37 -1.38 2.05
CA LEU A 87 -5.34 -0.64 2.85
C LEU A 87 -5.09 0.86 2.73
N GLY A 88 -6.14 1.61 2.44
CA GLY A 88 -6.08 3.04 2.15
C GLY A 88 -5.61 3.95 3.31
N ASP A 89 -5.43 3.39 4.51
CA ASP A 89 -4.99 4.07 5.71
C ASP A 89 -3.62 3.59 6.22
N ASN A 90 -2.90 2.82 5.42
CA ASN A 90 -1.56 2.36 5.74
C ASN A 90 -0.50 3.24 5.08
N VAL A 91 0.43 3.74 5.90
CA VAL A 91 1.55 4.56 5.47
C VAL A 91 2.84 3.77 5.69
N PHE A 92 3.66 3.67 4.65
CA PHE A 92 4.95 3.00 4.71
C PHE A 92 6.06 3.94 4.25
N TYR A 93 7.20 3.84 4.90
CA TYR A 93 8.42 4.53 4.51
C TYR A 93 9.63 3.69 4.86
N GLY A 94 10.61 3.58 3.97
CA GLY A 94 11.85 2.87 4.26
C GLY A 94 12.68 2.60 3.02
N VAL A 95 13.94 2.30 3.26
CA VAL A 95 14.90 1.92 2.21
C VAL A 95 14.55 0.53 1.69
N GLY A 96 14.66 0.33 0.37
CA GLY A 96 14.43 -0.98 -0.25
C GLY A 96 12.96 -1.35 -0.48
N LEU A 97 12.00 -0.50 -0.12
CA LEU A 97 10.57 -0.77 -0.38
C LEU A 97 10.31 -1.15 -1.83
N ARG A 98 10.85 -0.39 -2.79
CA ARG A 98 10.70 -0.67 -4.23
C ARG A 98 11.11 -2.10 -4.58
N THR A 99 12.29 -2.51 -4.14
CA THR A 99 12.83 -3.86 -4.43
C THR A 99 11.95 -4.96 -3.85
N VAL A 100 11.52 -4.79 -2.59
CA VAL A 100 10.63 -5.76 -1.92
C VAL A 100 9.28 -5.86 -2.62
N LEU A 101 8.69 -4.73 -3.00
CA LEU A 101 7.40 -4.67 -3.70
C LEU A 101 7.47 -5.29 -5.10
N GLN A 102 8.52 -4.99 -5.88
CA GLN A 102 8.72 -5.56 -7.20
C GLN A 102 8.97 -7.07 -7.13
N ARG A 103 9.72 -7.55 -6.13
CA ARG A 103 9.90 -8.98 -5.91
C ARG A 103 8.58 -9.68 -5.57
N ALA A 104 7.73 -9.07 -4.74
CA ALA A 104 6.41 -9.61 -4.42
C ALA A 104 5.48 -9.60 -5.64
N SER A 105 5.51 -8.52 -6.43
CA SER A 105 4.71 -8.38 -7.66
C SER A 105 5.12 -9.38 -8.75
N ALA A 106 6.37 -9.80 -8.79
CA ALA A 106 6.88 -10.73 -9.78
C ALA A 106 6.59 -12.22 -9.46
N ARG A 107 5.99 -12.52 -8.30
CA ARG A 107 5.64 -13.91 -7.96
C ARG A 107 4.43 -14.38 -8.74
N GLU A 108 4.56 -15.53 -9.37
CA GLU A 108 3.53 -16.12 -10.23
C GLU A 108 2.49 -16.94 -9.46
N THR A 109 2.79 -17.41 -8.25
CA THR A 109 1.88 -18.29 -7.49
C THR A 109 1.93 -18.02 -6.01
N GLY A 110 0.79 -18.25 -5.34
CA GLY A 110 0.65 -18.12 -3.90
C GLY A 110 0.34 -16.71 -3.44
N ALA A 111 0.52 -16.49 -2.15
CA ALA A 111 0.31 -15.21 -1.49
C ALA A 111 1.59 -14.70 -0.86
N THR A 112 1.76 -13.37 -0.86
CA THR A 112 2.80 -12.69 -0.09
C THR A 112 2.15 -11.71 0.87
N VAL A 113 2.47 -11.84 2.15
CA VAL A 113 2.11 -10.89 3.20
C VAL A 113 3.38 -10.28 3.80
N PHE A 114 3.24 -9.11 4.45
CA PHE A 114 4.37 -8.39 5.00
C PHE A 114 4.26 -8.32 6.51
N GLY A 115 5.26 -8.89 7.18
CA GLY A 115 5.38 -8.89 8.63
C GLY A 115 6.19 -7.69 9.13
N TYR A 116 5.65 -7.01 10.12
CA TYR A 116 6.31 -5.88 10.78
C TYR A 116 6.37 -6.13 12.29
N TYR A 117 7.56 -6.01 12.88
CA TYR A 117 7.72 -6.23 14.31
C TYR A 117 7.13 -5.08 15.12
N VAL A 118 6.14 -5.37 15.97
CA VAL A 118 5.45 -4.39 16.81
C VAL A 118 5.52 -4.77 18.27
N ARG A 119 5.37 -3.78 19.14
CA ARG A 119 5.35 -4.00 20.60
C ARG A 119 4.04 -4.63 21.07
N ASP A 120 2.92 -4.27 20.44
CA ASP A 120 1.57 -4.74 20.79
C ASP A 120 0.87 -5.32 19.56
N PRO A 121 1.11 -6.63 19.26
CA PRO A 121 0.59 -7.26 18.06
C PRO A 121 -0.90 -7.63 18.12
N GLY A 122 -1.52 -7.70 19.30
CA GLY A 122 -2.91 -8.16 19.48
C GLY A 122 -3.98 -7.34 18.76
N ARG A 123 -3.61 -6.20 18.17
CA ARG A 123 -4.52 -5.36 17.39
C ARG A 123 -4.59 -5.72 15.91
N TYR A 124 -3.74 -6.60 15.45
CA TYR A 124 -3.51 -6.94 14.04
C TYR A 124 -3.67 -8.43 13.78
N GLY A 125 -3.70 -8.82 12.53
CA GLY A 125 -3.35 -10.18 12.16
C GLY A 125 -1.90 -10.45 12.57
N VAL A 126 -1.64 -11.57 13.22
CA VAL A 126 -0.31 -11.93 13.72
C VAL A 126 0.18 -13.19 13.02
N VAL A 127 1.38 -13.13 12.46
CA VAL A 127 2.03 -14.28 11.84
C VAL A 127 3.14 -14.81 12.74
N GLU A 128 3.16 -16.11 12.95
CA GLU A 128 4.25 -16.84 13.63
C GLU A 128 5.14 -17.50 12.58
N LEU A 129 6.44 -17.39 12.78
CA LEU A 129 7.44 -17.94 11.87
C LEU A 129 8.29 -19.00 12.58
N ASP A 130 8.72 -20.00 11.83
CA ASP A 130 9.74 -20.95 12.30
C ASP A 130 11.16 -20.34 12.19
N GLU A 131 12.17 -21.10 12.63
CA GLU A 131 13.58 -20.69 12.61
C GLU A 131 14.11 -20.43 11.18
N THR A 132 13.42 -20.92 10.16
CA THR A 132 13.78 -20.72 8.76
C THR A 132 13.07 -19.52 8.13
N GLY A 133 12.21 -18.82 8.90
CA GLY A 133 11.42 -17.67 8.43
C GLY A 133 10.12 -18.06 7.70
N ARG A 134 9.70 -19.33 7.75
CA ARG A 134 8.44 -19.75 7.14
C ARG A 134 7.28 -19.53 8.11
N ALA A 135 6.14 -19.10 7.59
CA ALA A 135 4.92 -19.00 8.37
C ALA A 135 4.45 -20.38 8.85
N ILE A 136 4.15 -20.49 10.14
CA ILE A 136 3.60 -21.71 10.77
C ILE A 136 2.21 -21.47 11.33
N SER A 137 1.86 -20.24 11.65
CA SER A 137 0.49 -19.86 12.02
C SER A 137 0.18 -18.43 11.63
N ILE A 138 -1.10 -18.14 11.45
CA ILE A 138 -1.63 -16.78 11.27
C ILE A 138 -2.96 -16.67 11.99
N GLU A 139 -3.15 -15.61 12.80
CA GLU A 139 -4.33 -15.43 13.64
C GLU A 139 -4.77 -13.97 13.63
N GLU A 140 -6.08 -13.72 13.47
CA GLU A 140 -6.66 -12.37 13.48
C GLU A 140 -6.85 -11.89 14.93
N LYS A 141 -6.23 -10.78 15.27
CA LYS A 141 -6.36 -10.08 16.57
C LYS A 141 -6.35 -11.02 17.78
N PRO A 142 -5.30 -11.86 17.93
CA PRO A 142 -5.25 -12.84 18.99
C PRO A 142 -5.20 -12.18 20.38
N THR A 143 -5.93 -12.72 21.34
CA THR A 143 -5.86 -12.29 22.75
C THR A 143 -4.53 -12.65 23.41
N ARG A 144 -3.85 -13.66 22.89
CA ARG A 144 -2.53 -14.11 23.34
C ARG A 144 -1.64 -14.35 22.10
N PRO A 145 -1.03 -13.28 21.55
CA PRO A 145 -0.18 -13.40 20.38
C PRO A 145 1.00 -14.35 20.61
N ARG A 146 1.29 -15.20 19.62
CA ARG A 146 2.43 -16.12 19.66
C ARG A 146 3.71 -15.49 19.10
N SER A 147 3.59 -14.35 18.42
CA SER A 147 4.73 -13.61 17.92
C SER A 147 4.45 -12.10 17.97
N ASN A 148 5.48 -11.29 17.72
CA ASN A 148 5.36 -9.84 17.60
C ASN A 148 5.26 -9.36 16.14
N PHE A 149 5.16 -10.28 15.17
CA PHE A 149 5.05 -9.90 13.76
C PHE A 149 3.58 -9.66 13.39
N ALA A 150 3.20 -8.38 13.33
CA ALA A 150 1.93 -7.95 12.78
C ALA A 150 1.96 -8.07 11.24
N VAL A 151 0.89 -8.58 10.67
CA VAL A 151 0.67 -8.54 9.21
C VAL A 151 0.18 -7.15 8.85
N THR A 152 0.92 -6.47 7.99
CA THR A 152 0.56 -5.12 7.54
C THR A 152 -0.59 -5.13 6.55
N GLY A 153 -1.15 -3.96 6.25
CA GLY A 153 -2.25 -3.84 5.28
C GLY A 153 -1.79 -3.82 3.82
N LEU A 154 -0.86 -4.69 3.46
CA LEU A 154 -0.35 -4.86 2.10
C LEU A 154 -0.24 -6.35 1.76
N TYR A 155 -0.78 -6.74 0.62
CA TYR A 155 -0.92 -8.13 0.23
C TYR A 155 -0.73 -8.29 -1.27
N PHE A 156 -0.13 -9.42 -1.69
CA PHE A 156 -0.05 -9.84 -3.09
C PHE A 156 -0.55 -11.28 -3.20
N TYR A 157 -1.35 -11.55 -4.20
CA TYR A 157 -1.99 -12.85 -4.40
C TYR A 157 -1.97 -13.26 -5.87
N ASP A 158 -1.91 -14.57 -6.10
CA ASP A 158 -2.30 -15.13 -7.38
C ASP A 158 -3.84 -15.08 -7.57
N ASN A 159 -4.32 -15.53 -8.71
CA ASN A 159 -5.74 -15.43 -9.07
C ASN A 159 -6.68 -16.30 -8.21
N ASP A 160 -6.15 -17.32 -7.54
CA ASP A 160 -6.96 -18.20 -6.66
C ASP A 160 -7.66 -17.41 -5.54
N VAL A 161 -7.13 -16.23 -5.18
CA VAL A 161 -7.70 -15.38 -4.13
C VAL A 161 -9.15 -15.02 -4.37
N VAL A 162 -9.56 -14.86 -5.63
CA VAL A 162 -10.95 -14.51 -5.99
C VAL A 162 -11.91 -15.63 -5.58
N GLU A 163 -11.54 -16.88 -5.88
CA GLU A 163 -12.36 -18.04 -5.52
C GLU A 163 -12.29 -18.33 -4.01
N ILE A 164 -11.12 -18.20 -3.40
CA ILE A 164 -10.96 -18.32 -1.94
C ILE A 164 -11.88 -17.31 -1.25
N ALA A 165 -11.82 -16.03 -1.61
CA ALA A 165 -12.65 -14.99 -1.00
C ALA A 165 -14.14 -15.25 -1.16
N ARG A 166 -14.58 -15.79 -2.31
CA ARG A 166 -15.98 -16.13 -2.59
C ARG A 166 -16.51 -17.25 -1.69
N THR A 167 -15.65 -18.17 -1.25
CA THR A 167 -16.05 -19.34 -0.44
C THR A 167 -15.93 -19.10 1.07
N LEU A 168 -15.36 -17.98 1.51
CA LEU A 168 -15.25 -17.64 2.92
C LEU A 168 -16.61 -17.54 3.61
N ARG A 169 -16.59 -17.76 4.91
CA ARG A 169 -17.71 -17.47 5.79
C ARG A 169 -17.34 -16.31 6.71
N PRO A 170 -18.30 -15.47 7.10
CA PRO A 170 -18.04 -14.42 8.07
C PRO A 170 -17.48 -15.00 9.38
N SER A 171 -16.51 -14.31 9.96
CA SER A 171 -15.94 -14.63 11.27
C SER A 171 -16.98 -14.40 12.40
N ALA A 172 -16.60 -14.71 13.63
CA ALA A 172 -17.42 -14.38 14.81
C ALA A 172 -17.69 -12.88 14.96
N ARG A 173 -16.90 -12.03 14.28
CA ARG A 173 -17.09 -10.56 14.20
C ARG A 173 -18.07 -10.14 13.12
N GLY A 174 -18.55 -11.08 12.29
CA GLY A 174 -19.43 -10.82 11.15
C GLY A 174 -18.68 -10.31 9.91
N GLU A 175 -17.35 -10.40 9.86
CA GLU A 175 -16.52 -9.91 8.78
C GLU A 175 -15.89 -11.05 7.96
N TYR A 176 -15.74 -10.84 6.65
CA TYR A 176 -14.91 -11.68 5.76
C TYR A 176 -13.46 -11.28 5.94
N GLU A 177 -12.75 -12.01 6.81
CA GLU A 177 -11.41 -11.65 7.24
C GLU A 177 -10.36 -11.93 6.16
N ILE A 178 -9.46 -10.97 5.95
CA ILE A 178 -8.30 -11.19 5.08
C ILE A 178 -7.36 -12.27 5.66
N THR A 179 -7.32 -12.39 6.98
CA THR A 179 -6.55 -13.43 7.68
C THR A 179 -7.04 -14.82 7.34
N ASP A 180 -8.33 -15.02 7.07
CA ASP A 180 -8.86 -16.33 6.65
C ASP A 180 -8.43 -16.66 5.21
N VAL A 181 -8.35 -15.66 4.32
CA VAL A 181 -7.71 -15.83 2.98
C VAL A 181 -6.28 -16.31 3.15
N ASN A 182 -5.49 -15.60 3.96
CA ASN A 182 -4.09 -15.93 4.20
C ASN A 182 -3.92 -17.32 4.82
N ARG A 183 -4.85 -17.75 5.67
CA ARG A 183 -4.84 -19.08 6.28
C ARG A 183 -5.01 -20.18 5.23
N VAL A 184 -5.87 -20.00 4.24
CA VAL A 184 -6.03 -20.96 3.13
C VAL A 184 -4.70 -21.11 2.37
N TYR A 185 -4.01 -20.01 2.07
CA TYR A 185 -2.68 -20.07 1.44
C TYR A 185 -1.63 -20.72 2.35
N LEU A 186 -1.66 -20.47 3.66
CA LEU A 186 -0.75 -21.09 4.64
C LEU A 186 -0.95 -22.60 4.67
N GLU A 187 -2.18 -23.08 4.80
CA GLU A 187 -2.52 -24.50 4.82
C GLU A 187 -2.15 -25.22 3.52
N ALA A 188 -2.21 -24.50 2.40
CA ALA A 188 -1.75 -25.01 1.11
C ALA A 188 -0.22 -24.94 0.91
N GLY A 189 0.55 -24.44 1.90
CA GLY A 189 2.01 -24.26 1.80
C GLY A 189 2.43 -23.18 0.79
N ARG A 190 1.53 -22.24 0.46
CA ARG A 190 1.72 -21.20 -0.57
C ARG A 190 1.73 -19.79 0.00
N LEU A 191 1.81 -19.60 1.32
CA LEU A 191 1.96 -18.29 1.96
C LEU A 191 3.44 -17.96 2.14
N GLN A 192 3.86 -16.84 1.59
CA GLN A 192 5.19 -16.25 1.81
C GLN A 192 5.05 -15.05 2.75
N VAL A 193 6.05 -14.86 3.61
CA VAL A 193 6.14 -13.70 4.49
C VAL A 193 7.42 -12.94 4.17
N GLU A 194 7.28 -11.68 3.78
CA GLU A 194 8.38 -10.74 3.66
C GLU A 194 8.44 -9.92 4.95
N LEU A 195 9.61 -9.86 5.58
CA LEU A 195 9.77 -9.09 6.82
C LEU A 195 10.32 -7.70 6.52
N PHE A 196 9.61 -6.69 6.99
CA PHE A 196 10.16 -5.34 7.04
C PHE A 196 11.18 -5.22 8.18
N GLY A 197 12.40 -4.87 7.82
CA GLY A 197 13.52 -4.74 8.75
C GLY A 197 13.53 -3.39 9.49
N ARG A 198 14.58 -3.18 10.28
CA ARG A 198 14.88 -1.87 10.88
C ARG A 198 15.09 -0.83 9.78
N GLY A 199 14.62 0.38 10.02
CA GLY A 199 14.67 1.46 9.02
C GLY A 199 13.41 1.54 8.14
N THR A 200 12.49 0.58 8.24
CA THR A 200 11.14 0.71 7.70
C THR A 200 10.21 1.23 8.80
N ALA A 201 9.41 2.24 8.47
CA ALA A 201 8.31 2.72 9.28
C ALA A 201 6.98 2.29 8.65
N TRP A 202 6.10 1.73 9.46
CA TRP A 202 4.73 1.40 9.10
C TRP A 202 3.77 2.01 10.11
N PHE A 203 2.76 2.71 9.62
CA PHE A 203 1.68 3.28 10.41
C PHE A 203 0.34 2.78 9.90
N ASP A 204 -0.42 2.15 10.79
CA ASP A 204 -1.85 1.99 10.65
C ASP A 204 -2.50 3.23 11.24
N THR A 205 -2.99 4.14 10.39
CA THR A 205 -3.57 5.43 10.80
C THR A 205 -5.02 5.30 11.26
N GLY A 206 -5.36 4.20 11.91
CA GLY A 206 -6.70 3.89 12.41
C GLY A 206 -7.15 4.72 13.60
N THR A 207 -6.22 5.36 14.33
CA THR A 207 -6.51 6.24 15.48
C THR A 207 -5.99 7.66 15.26
N HIS A 208 -6.49 8.62 16.03
CA HIS A 208 -6.01 10.01 15.97
C HIS A 208 -4.52 10.12 16.32
N GLU A 209 -4.07 9.33 17.31
CA GLU A 209 -2.68 9.30 17.77
C GLU A 209 -1.77 8.74 16.67
N SER A 210 -2.17 7.66 15.99
CA SER A 210 -1.38 7.08 14.91
C SER A 210 -1.34 7.97 13.68
N LEU A 211 -2.43 8.70 13.37
CA LEU A 211 -2.46 9.69 12.30
C LEU A 211 -1.53 10.86 12.58
N LEU A 212 -1.56 11.38 13.83
CA LEU A 212 -0.65 12.45 14.26
C LEU A 212 0.82 11.95 14.21
N GLY A 213 1.07 10.74 14.71
CA GLY A 213 2.40 10.13 14.67
C GLY A 213 2.94 9.97 13.25
N ALA A 214 2.12 9.51 12.31
CA ALA A 214 2.49 9.42 10.89
C ALA A 214 2.80 10.81 10.31
N SER A 215 1.94 11.81 10.56
CA SER A 215 2.15 13.18 10.07
C SER A 215 3.43 13.80 10.60
N THR A 216 3.73 13.65 11.89
CA THR A 216 4.95 14.15 12.51
C THR A 216 6.20 13.47 11.97
N PHE A 217 6.12 12.15 11.74
CA PHE A 217 7.23 11.39 11.16
C PHE A 217 7.53 11.86 9.73
N ILE A 218 6.52 11.97 8.89
CA ILE A 218 6.66 12.41 7.49
C ILE A 218 7.23 13.84 7.46
N GLU A 219 6.67 14.75 8.25
CA GLU A 219 7.17 16.15 8.38
C GLU A 219 8.66 16.17 8.73
N ALA A 220 9.06 15.43 9.74
CA ALA A 220 10.46 15.41 10.19
C ALA A 220 11.44 14.92 9.11
N VAL A 221 11.05 13.89 8.35
CA VAL A 221 11.89 13.34 7.26
C VAL A 221 11.94 14.31 6.08
N GLU A 222 10.78 14.77 5.59
CA GLU A 222 10.70 15.67 4.43
C GLU A 222 11.40 17.01 4.70
N THR A 223 11.19 17.60 5.86
CA THR A 223 11.84 18.86 6.25
C THR A 223 13.37 18.70 6.33
N ARG A 224 13.83 17.54 6.80
CA ARG A 224 15.26 17.28 6.94
C ARG A 224 15.96 17.01 5.62
N GLN A 225 15.32 16.28 4.72
CA GLN A 225 15.91 15.85 3.45
C GLN A 225 15.60 16.79 2.28
N GLY A 226 14.50 17.56 2.36
CA GLY A 226 14.00 18.34 1.23
C GLY A 226 13.39 17.47 0.13
N LEU A 227 13.09 16.19 0.42
CA LEU A 227 12.52 15.22 -0.51
C LEU A 227 11.11 14.88 -0.06
N LEU A 228 10.17 14.82 -1.00
CA LEU A 228 8.80 14.43 -0.69
C LEU A 228 8.67 12.90 -0.57
N ILE A 229 7.88 12.46 0.40
CA ILE A 229 7.52 11.05 0.58
C ILE A 229 6.19 10.82 -0.14
N ALA A 230 6.10 9.72 -0.89
CA ALA A 230 4.87 9.32 -1.57
C ALA A 230 4.30 10.41 -2.51
N SER A 231 5.17 11.07 -3.29
CA SER A 231 4.78 11.95 -4.38
C SER A 231 4.43 11.10 -5.61
N PRO A 232 3.14 11.00 -6.02
CA PRO A 232 2.78 10.19 -7.19
C PRO A 232 3.45 10.67 -8.47
N GLU A 233 3.64 11.98 -8.64
CA GLU A 233 4.28 12.59 -9.80
C GLU A 233 5.75 12.20 -9.90
N GLU A 234 6.49 12.24 -8.79
CA GLU A 234 7.89 11.82 -8.74
C GLU A 234 8.02 10.34 -9.02
N ILE A 235 7.19 9.50 -8.38
CA ILE A 235 7.24 8.05 -8.57
C ILE A 235 6.89 7.70 -10.02
N ALA A 236 5.84 8.30 -10.58
CA ALA A 236 5.45 8.10 -11.98
C ALA A 236 6.59 8.45 -12.95
N TYR A 237 7.29 9.54 -12.69
CA TYR A 237 8.45 9.95 -13.49
C TYR A 237 9.62 8.97 -13.35
N ARG A 238 9.95 8.56 -12.13
CA ARG A 238 11.07 7.64 -11.86
C ARG A 238 10.83 6.22 -12.35
N GLU A 239 9.59 5.75 -12.28
CA GLU A 239 9.18 4.45 -12.82
C GLU A 239 8.94 4.49 -14.35
N GLY A 240 9.10 5.67 -15.00
CA GLY A 240 8.93 5.82 -16.44
C GLY A 240 7.48 5.74 -16.90
N PHE A 241 6.51 5.95 -16.00
CA PHE A 241 5.09 6.00 -16.35
C PHE A 241 4.73 7.30 -17.08
N ILE A 242 5.43 8.38 -16.74
CA ILE A 242 5.34 9.70 -17.39
C ILE A 242 6.75 10.23 -17.70
N ASP A 243 6.83 11.14 -18.64
CA ASP A 243 8.08 11.80 -19.04
C ASP A 243 8.28 13.17 -18.37
N ALA A 244 9.44 13.80 -18.64
CA ALA A 244 9.79 15.12 -18.09
C ALA A 244 8.83 16.23 -18.53
N ALA A 245 8.29 16.15 -19.76
CA ALA A 245 7.36 17.14 -20.26
C ALA A 245 6.01 17.06 -19.52
N GLN A 246 5.57 15.85 -19.20
CA GLN A 246 4.37 15.62 -18.39
C GLN A 246 4.56 16.10 -16.94
N VAL A 247 5.74 15.89 -16.34
CA VAL A 247 6.06 16.44 -15.00
C VAL A 247 5.99 17.97 -15.00
N GLU A 248 6.58 18.64 -16.01
CA GLU A 248 6.51 20.11 -16.11
C GLU A 248 5.07 20.59 -16.31
N GLN A 249 4.27 19.88 -17.09
CA GLN A 249 2.85 20.21 -17.26
C GLN A 249 2.09 20.12 -15.93
N LEU A 250 2.32 19.07 -15.14
CA LEU A 250 1.72 18.90 -13.81
C LEU A 250 2.18 20.00 -12.84
N ALA A 251 3.48 20.31 -12.82
CA ALA A 251 4.02 21.40 -12.01
C ALA A 251 3.42 22.76 -12.40
N SER A 252 3.24 23.02 -13.70
CA SER A 252 2.64 24.24 -14.19
C SER A 252 1.16 24.40 -13.78
N ALA A 253 0.40 23.30 -13.76
CA ALA A 253 -0.98 23.29 -13.27
C ALA A 253 -1.08 23.59 -11.76
N MET A 254 -0.04 23.27 -10.97
CA MET A 254 0.03 23.56 -9.53
C MET A 254 0.50 24.99 -9.20
N GLY A 255 0.83 25.78 -10.20
CA GLY A 255 1.20 27.18 -10.09
C GLY A 255 2.55 27.43 -9.40
N LYS A 256 2.54 28.26 -8.33
CA LYS A 256 3.74 28.64 -7.57
C LYS A 256 3.86 27.91 -6.21
N SER A 257 3.22 26.78 -6.06
CA SER A 257 3.28 26.00 -4.82
C SER A 257 4.70 25.44 -4.58
N SER A 258 5.03 25.13 -3.32
CA SER A 258 6.27 24.44 -2.95
C SER A 258 6.38 23.09 -3.65
N TYR A 259 5.25 22.41 -3.82
CA TYR A 259 5.18 21.13 -4.51
C TYR A 259 5.57 21.27 -5.99
N ALA A 260 5.02 22.30 -6.72
CA ALA A 260 5.42 22.58 -8.10
C ALA A 260 6.91 22.91 -8.21
N HIS A 261 7.46 23.65 -7.24
CA HIS A 261 8.89 23.94 -7.21
C HIS A 261 9.73 22.67 -7.08
N TYR A 262 9.35 21.79 -6.16
CA TYR A 262 9.98 20.48 -5.98
C TYR A 262 9.98 19.64 -7.27
N LEU A 263 8.84 19.52 -7.96
CA LEU A 263 8.77 18.77 -9.21
C LEU A 263 9.72 19.32 -10.29
N ARG A 264 9.91 20.65 -10.37
CA ARG A 264 10.88 21.25 -11.29
C ARG A 264 12.33 20.96 -10.88
N GLN A 265 12.62 20.93 -9.57
CA GLN A 265 13.94 20.53 -9.08
C GLN A 265 14.29 19.10 -9.48
N LEU A 266 13.33 18.15 -9.45
CA LEU A 266 13.55 16.77 -9.91
C LEU A 266 14.09 16.70 -11.35
N LEU A 267 13.64 17.62 -12.20
CA LEU A 267 14.03 17.66 -13.61
C LEU A 267 15.44 18.27 -13.82
N THR A 268 15.84 19.20 -12.95
CA THR A 268 17.03 20.03 -13.13
C THR A 268 18.23 19.64 -12.26
N GLU A 269 18.00 18.97 -11.12
CA GLU A 269 19.05 18.63 -10.17
C GLU A 269 19.54 17.17 -10.31
N PRO A 270 20.71 16.92 -10.90
CA PRO A 270 21.24 15.56 -11.07
C PRO A 270 21.48 14.82 -9.74
N SER A 271 21.80 15.55 -8.66
CA SER A 271 22.02 14.99 -7.32
C SER A 271 20.78 14.27 -6.77
N LEU A 272 19.58 14.74 -7.09
CA LEU A 272 18.35 14.09 -6.68
C LEU A 272 18.15 12.71 -7.34
N ARG A 273 18.79 12.47 -8.49
CA ARG A 273 18.80 11.15 -9.13
C ARG A 273 19.62 10.12 -8.35
N LEU A 274 20.68 10.55 -7.69
CA LEU A 274 21.56 9.67 -6.92
C LEU A 274 20.94 9.17 -5.61
N VAL A 275 20.11 10.01 -4.98
CA VAL A 275 19.47 9.69 -3.69
C VAL A 275 18.33 8.70 -3.84
N SER A 276 17.76 8.58 -5.03
CA SER A 276 16.56 7.78 -5.31
C SER A 276 16.85 6.38 -5.84
N HIS A 277 18.09 6.12 -6.23
CA HIS A 277 18.54 4.77 -6.55
C HIS A 277 19.19 4.21 -5.30
N PRO A 278 18.60 3.20 -4.64
CA PRO A 278 19.37 2.46 -3.67
C PRO A 278 20.62 1.99 -4.39
N VAL A 279 21.78 2.28 -3.82
CA VAL A 279 23.02 1.62 -4.19
C VAL A 279 22.66 0.13 -4.16
N GLU A 280 22.77 -0.55 -5.30
CA GLU A 280 22.63 -1.99 -5.35
C GLU A 280 23.47 -2.53 -4.20
N GLU A 281 22.86 -3.30 -3.30
CA GLU A 281 23.60 -3.98 -2.26
C GLU A 281 24.68 -4.78 -2.99
N VAL A 282 25.91 -4.33 -2.82
CA VAL A 282 27.07 -5.11 -3.27
C VAL A 282 27.00 -6.44 -2.54
N PRO A 283 27.05 -7.58 -3.25
CA PRO A 283 26.84 -8.91 -2.70
C PRO A 283 27.79 -9.25 -1.57
#